data_e4a34d990127270934f6e333af710a99
#
_entry.id   e4a34d990127270934f6e333af710a99
#
_cell.length_a   1.000
_cell.length_b   1.000
_cell.length_c   1.000
_cell.angle_alpha   90.00
_cell.angle_beta   90.00
_cell.angle_gamma   90.00
#
_symmetry.space_group_name_H-M   'P 1'
#
loop_
_entity.id
_entity.type
_entity.pdbx_description
1 polymer ?
#
loop_
_entity_poly.entity_id
_entity_poly.type
_entity_poly.pdbx_seq_one_letter_code
_entity_poly.pdbx_strand_id
1 'polypeptide(L)'
;MGDFNEILFANEKVGWLDRPERQIQGFKDALDYCALKDLGYTGFPYTWCNRRPGDQNTWICLDRGVATVDWVLQFPAFRIHHLDAFHSNHKPLLLCSDSEFKRFYRKGRPFRFEAMWLKDSTCEEAIKHSWEGETNLNMEWGFNRKLTACQLNLRAWNKNCFGHVHNTLAKKLMDLKWAEEEGCYVSNPGKIYQLRDEIQKLKYWEESMWKQRSRNAWLKEGDSNTRYFHCRANQRNQRNFISGLEDGAGVWVEDESRLGGIFEDYFRTIFSSSNPSDFDSILQGIHPTITKEAAEVLGRDFHADKVGLALKQMAPLTAPGPDGLSPVFYKSFWHCRGGCHCSGA
;
A
#
# COMPACT_ATOMS: atom_id res chain seq x y z
N MET A 1 -0.39 24.82 9.45
CA MET A 1 0.92 24.78 8.77
C MET A 1 1.81 25.85 9.34
N GLY A 2 3.11 25.57 9.50
CA GLY A 2 4.07 26.53 10.03
C GLY A 2 5.40 25.88 10.36
N ASP A 3 6.28 26.69 10.90
CA ASP A 3 7.56 26.29 11.47
C ASP A 3 7.35 25.78 12.89
N PHE A 4 7.70 24.50 13.12
CA PHE A 4 7.61 23.86 14.44
C PHE A 4 8.96 23.81 15.13
N ASN A 5 10.02 24.25 14.50
CA ASN A 5 11.40 24.22 15.00
C ASN A 5 11.88 22.84 15.46
N GLU A 6 11.17 21.77 15.05
CA GLU A 6 11.50 20.38 15.42
C GLU A 6 11.22 19.41 14.27
N ILE A 7 11.86 18.24 14.35
CA ILE A 7 11.74 17.15 13.37
C ILE A 7 11.00 15.94 13.97
N LEU A 8 10.39 15.13 13.10
CA LEU A 8 9.72 13.88 13.49
C LEU A 8 10.64 12.65 13.35
N PHE A 9 11.60 12.71 12.45
CA PHE A 9 12.49 11.58 12.16
C PHE A 9 13.92 12.09 11.96
N ALA A 10 14.92 11.31 12.38
CA ALA A 10 16.33 11.69 12.26
C ALA A 10 16.74 12.00 10.82
N ASN A 11 16.17 11.32 9.83
CA ASN A 11 16.43 11.56 8.41
C ASN A 11 15.86 12.88 7.85
N GLU A 12 15.09 13.62 8.65
CA GLU A 12 14.61 14.97 8.31
C GLU A 12 15.68 16.05 8.56
N LYS A 13 16.88 15.65 8.93
CA LYS A 13 18.04 16.52 9.09
C LYS A 13 19.27 15.93 8.44
N VAL A 14 20.02 16.77 7.75
CA VAL A 14 21.37 16.49 7.22
C VAL A 14 22.29 17.63 7.63
N GLY A 15 23.49 17.31 8.13
CA GLY A 15 24.50 18.27 8.57
C GLY A 15 25.08 17.95 9.92
N TRP A 16 25.88 18.86 10.49
CA TRP A 16 26.85 18.58 11.54
C TRP A 16 26.24 17.94 12.80
N LEU A 17 25.35 18.27 13.51
CA LEU A 17 24.94 17.71 14.80
C LEU A 17 23.56 17.02 14.67
N ASP A 18 23.43 15.83 15.18
CA ASP A 18 22.15 15.14 15.27
C ASP A 18 21.21 15.85 16.24
N ARG A 19 19.91 15.78 15.98
CA ARG A 19 18.88 16.21 16.95
C ARG A 19 18.80 15.20 18.07
N PRO A 20 18.75 15.64 19.36
CA PRO A 20 18.53 14.75 20.46
C PRO A 20 17.21 13.99 20.35
N GLU A 21 17.24 12.67 20.49
CA GLU A 21 16.04 11.80 20.39
C GLU A 21 14.91 12.25 21.34
N ARG A 22 15.27 12.78 22.51
CA ARG A 22 14.29 13.33 23.47
C ARG A 22 13.46 14.48 22.90
N GLN A 23 14.05 15.34 22.07
CA GLN A 23 13.34 16.46 21.45
C GLN A 23 12.40 15.94 20.36
N ILE A 24 12.89 15.03 19.53
CA ILE A 24 12.09 14.36 18.49
C ILE A 24 10.88 13.65 19.12
N GLN A 25 11.11 12.90 20.20
CA GLN A 25 10.03 12.19 20.90
C GLN A 25 9.04 13.17 21.53
N GLY A 26 9.51 14.24 22.19
CA GLY A 26 8.65 15.27 22.77
C GLY A 26 7.73 15.93 21.74
N PHE A 27 8.23 16.14 20.49
CA PHE A 27 7.41 16.68 19.40
C PHE A 27 6.37 15.68 18.92
N LYS A 28 6.72 14.39 18.81
CA LYS A 28 5.77 13.32 18.48
C LYS A 28 4.66 13.25 19.52
N ASP A 29 5.02 13.26 20.80
CA ASP A 29 4.07 13.20 21.91
C ASP A 29 3.13 14.42 21.91
N ALA A 30 3.64 15.61 21.59
CA ALA A 30 2.83 16.83 21.48
C ALA A 30 1.81 16.74 20.34
N LEU A 31 2.22 16.22 19.16
CA LEU A 31 1.29 16.00 18.04
C LEU A 31 0.23 14.95 18.39
N ASP A 32 0.61 13.86 19.04
CA ASP A 32 -0.33 12.82 19.46
C ASP A 32 -1.29 13.32 20.53
N TYR A 33 -0.82 14.10 21.51
CA TYR A 33 -1.67 14.75 22.52
C TYR A 33 -2.73 15.69 21.89
N CYS A 34 -2.33 16.43 20.87
CA CYS A 34 -3.24 17.31 20.12
C CYS A 34 -4.08 16.58 19.06
N ALA A 35 -3.99 15.26 18.96
CA ALA A 35 -4.62 14.45 17.92
C ALA A 35 -4.30 14.94 16.47
N LEU A 36 -3.12 15.54 16.27
CA LEU A 36 -2.64 16.03 15.00
C LEU A 36 -1.78 14.99 14.32
N LYS A 37 -1.88 14.93 12.98
CA LYS A 37 -1.08 14.06 12.13
C LYS A 37 -0.30 14.89 11.13
N ASP A 38 0.96 14.54 10.93
CA ASP A 38 1.76 15.10 9.85
C ASP A 38 1.15 14.74 8.50
N LEU A 39 0.98 15.75 7.66
CA LEU A 39 0.31 15.64 6.37
C LEU A 39 1.23 15.14 5.25
N GLY A 40 2.55 15.14 5.52
CA GLY A 40 3.56 14.88 4.50
C GLY A 40 3.69 16.02 3.50
N TYR A 41 4.56 15.83 2.52
CA TYR A 41 4.87 16.88 1.53
C TYR A 41 5.23 16.25 0.18
N THR A 42 5.29 17.12 -0.84
CA THR A 42 5.85 16.86 -2.17
C THR A 42 6.93 17.91 -2.45
N GLY A 43 8.00 17.52 -3.12
CA GLY A 43 9.13 18.39 -3.44
C GLY A 43 10.36 18.11 -2.57
N PHE A 44 11.23 19.11 -2.44
CA PHE A 44 12.50 18.95 -1.71
C PHE A 44 12.27 18.64 -0.24
N PRO A 45 13.00 17.66 0.36
CA PRO A 45 12.68 17.15 1.68
C PRO A 45 12.93 18.13 2.84
N TYR A 46 13.77 19.14 2.65
CA TYR A 46 14.13 20.07 3.72
C TYR A 46 13.52 21.44 3.48
N THR A 47 13.00 22.05 4.54
CA THR A 47 12.36 23.37 4.47
C THR A 47 13.24 24.49 4.96
N TRP A 48 14.33 24.19 5.66
CA TRP A 48 15.28 25.16 6.19
C TRP A 48 16.73 24.80 5.89
N CYS A 49 17.55 25.82 5.69
CA CYS A 49 19.00 25.67 5.48
C CYS A 49 19.76 26.81 6.16
N ASN A 50 20.86 26.52 6.87
CA ASN A 50 21.71 27.53 7.49
C ASN A 50 22.62 28.27 6.51
N ARG A 51 22.69 27.84 5.24
CA ARG A 51 23.51 28.40 4.15
C ARG A 51 25.01 28.57 4.44
N ARG A 52 25.54 27.76 5.36
CA ARG A 52 26.98 27.77 5.63
C ARG A 52 27.72 26.94 4.57
N PRO A 53 28.97 27.33 4.22
CA PRO A 53 29.72 26.57 3.24
C PRO A 53 30.24 25.23 3.80
N GLY A 54 30.45 24.25 2.91
CA GLY A 54 31.09 22.96 3.23
C GLY A 54 30.30 22.13 4.24
N ASP A 55 31.04 21.36 5.06
CA ASP A 55 30.45 20.40 6.02
C ASP A 55 29.64 21.04 7.14
N GLN A 56 29.69 22.35 7.30
CA GLN A 56 28.87 23.08 8.26
C GLN A 56 27.48 23.41 7.73
N ASN A 57 27.20 23.09 6.46
CA ASN A 57 25.89 23.25 5.90
C ASN A 57 24.90 22.28 6.56
N THR A 58 23.76 22.78 6.94
CA THR A 58 22.73 22.00 7.62
C THR A 58 21.39 22.24 6.96
N TRP A 59 20.73 21.16 6.59
CA TRP A 59 19.39 21.15 6.02
C TRP A 59 18.43 20.44 6.98
N ILE A 60 17.27 21.03 7.25
CA ILE A 60 16.30 20.51 8.22
C ILE A 60 14.88 20.72 7.66
N CYS A 61 13.99 19.76 7.93
CA CYS A 61 12.55 19.88 7.70
C CYS A 61 11.86 20.43 8.93
N LEU A 62 11.85 21.75 9.13
CA LEU A 62 11.25 22.43 10.30
C LEU A 62 9.79 22.82 10.05
N ASP A 63 9.48 23.17 8.81
CA ASP A 63 8.15 23.62 8.43
C ASP A 63 7.31 22.42 7.96
N ARG A 64 6.10 22.33 8.45
CA ARG A 64 5.19 21.24 8.06
C ARG A 64 3.72 21.60 8.15
N GLY A 65 2.89 20.80 7.50
CA GLY A 65 1.46 20.83 7.68
C GLY A 65 1.02 19.70 8.60
N VAL A 66 0.19 20.04 9.58
CA VAL A 66 -0.45 19.06 10.45
C VAL A 66 -1.95 19.31 10.48
N ALA A 67 -2.75 18.24 10.63
CA ALA A 67 -4.18 18.33 10.76
C ALA A 67 -4.76 17.16 11.56
N THR A 68 -6.00 17.30 12.00
CA THR A 68 -6.75 16.20 12.61
C THR A 68 -7.14 15.16 11.56
N VAL A 69 -7.44 13.95 12.03
CA VAL A 69 -7.92 12.87 11.14
C VAL A 69 -9.21 13.26 10.41
N ASP A 70 -10.12 13.96 11.08
CA ASP A 70 -11.38 14.41 10.47
C ASP A 70 -11.14 15.37 9.30
N TRP A 71 -10.18 16.29 9.44
CA TRP A 71 -9.80 17.18 8.35
C TRP A 71 -9.23 16.40 7.14
N VAL A 72 -8.35 15.44 7.40
CA VAL A 72 -7.77 14.58 6.35
C VAL A 72 -8.85 13.77 5.62
N LEU A 73 -9.89 13.33 6.32
CA LEU A 73 -11.00 12.62 5.72
C LEU A 73 -11.90 13.53 4.90
N GLN A 74 -12.07 14.78 5.34
CA GLN A 74 -12.86 15.79 4.61
C GLN A 74 -12.16 16.24 3.31
N PHE A 75 -10.84 16.35 3.32
CA PHE A 75 -10.03 16.79 2.19
C PHE A 75 -9.06 15.70 1.71
N PRO A 76 -9.52 14.54 1.20
CA PRO A 76 -8.66 13.40 0.90
C PRO A 76 -7.68 13.64 -0.26
N ALA A 77 -7.87 14.71 -1.02
CA ALA A 77 -7.04 15.08 -2.18
C ALA A 77 -6.02 16.17 -1.88
N PHE A 78 -5.95 16.67 -0.64
CA PHE A 78 -4.99 17.72 -0.27
C PHE A 78 -3.54 17.31 -0.61
N ARG A 79 -2.71 18.32 -0.88
CA ARG A 79 -1.25 18.17 -1.03
C ARG A 79 -0.55 19.37 -0.40
N ILE A 80 0.63 19.11 0.16
CA ILE A 80 1.53 20.15 0.61
C ILE A 80 2.77 20.11 -0.28
N HIS A 81 3.11 21.24 -0.88
CA HIS A 81 4.29 21.40 -1.71
C HIS A 81 5.31 22.25 -0.98
N HIS A 82 6.56 21.79 -0.92
CA HIS A 82 7.68 22.64 -0.55
C HIS A 82 8.12 23.42 -1.78
N LEU A 83 7.92 24.73 -1.75
CA LEU A 83 8.30 25.61 -2.85
C LEU A 83 9.74 26.11 -2.69
N ASP A 84 10.33 26.56 -3.79
CA ASP A 84 11.65 27.16 -3.71
C ASP A 84 11.60 28.59 -3.15
N ALA A 85 12.64 28.93 -2.36
CA ALA A 85 12.82 30.27 -1.83
C ALA A 85 14.23 30.82 -2.16
N PHE A 86 14.31 31.97 -2.79
CA PHE A 86 15.60 32.57 -3.16
C PHE A 86 16.20 33.44 -2.05
N HIS A 87 15.38 34.11 -1.26
CA HIS A 87 15.81 35.09 -0.27
C HIS A 87 15.67 34.69 1.18
N SER A 88 14.88 33.64 1.49
CA SER A 88 14.65 33.15 2.84
C SER A 88 15.44 31.84 3.10
N ASN A 89 15.87 31.65 4.33
CA ASN A 89 16.41 30.36 4.77
C ASN A 89 15.33 29.27 4.89
N HIS A 90 14.05 29.66 4.94
CA HIS A 90 12.90 28.76 4.94
C HIS A 90 12.27 28.70 3.55
N LYS A 91 11.78 27.52 3.19
CA LYS A 91 10.98 27.28 2.00
C LYS A 91 9.49 27.47 2.29
N PRO A 92 8.73 28.18 1.45
CA PRO A 92 7.29 28.31 1.61
C PRO A 92 6.59 26.96 1.47
N LEU A 93 5.51 26.78 2.23
CA LEU A 93 4.61 25.65 2.10
C LEU A 93 3.34 26.07 1.35
N LEU A 94 3.00 25.38 0.29
CA LEU A 94 1.73 25.55 -0.44
C LEU A 94 0.81 24.38 -0.15
N LEU A 95 -0.35 24.68 0.47
CA LEU A 95 -1.43 23.70 0.64
C LEU A 95 -2.39 23.84 -0.55
N CYS A 96 -2.54 22.77 -1.32
CA CYS A 96 -3.56 22.62 -2.33
C CYS A 96 -4.68 21.74 -1.77
N SER A 97 -5.89 22.29 -1.59
CA SER A 97 -7.04 21.56 -1.07
C SER A 97 -7.86 20.87 -2.17
N ASP A 98 -7.84 21.43 -3.37
CA ASP A 98 -8.58 20.93 -4.51
C ASP A 98 -7.71 20.13 -5.45
N SER A 99 -8.21 18.98 -5.83
CA SER A 99 -7.65 18.18 -6.90
C SER A 99 -8.08 18.73 -8.26
N GLU A 100 -7.53 19.86 -8.69
CA GLU A 100 -7.35 20.10 -10.12
C GLU A 100 -6.36 19.11 -10.73
N PHE A 101 -5.59 18.43 -9.88
CA PHE A 101 -4.94 17.18 -10.28
C PHE A 101 -6.05 16.20 -10.65
N LYS A 102 -6.39 16.18 -11.94
CA LYS A 102 -7.15 15.12 -12.57
C LYS A 102 -6.66 13.83 -11.93
N ARG A 103 -7.50 13.20 -11.07
CA ARG A 103 -7.26 11.82 -10.70
C ARG A 103 -7.19 11.12 -12.04
N PHE A 104 -5.98 10.79 -12.48
CA PHE A 104 -5.81 9.92 -13.62
C PHE A 104 -6.49 8.61 -13.21
N TYR A 105 -7.78 8.53 -13.51
CA TYR A 105 -8.53 7.30 -13.36
C TYR A 105 -7.90 6.35 -14.36
N ARG A 106 -6.94 5.56 -13.88
CA ARG A 106 -6.48 4.40 -14.64
C ARG A 106 -7.74 3.70 -15.14
N LYS A 107 -7.90 3.59 -16.45
CA LYS A 107 -8.89 2.72 -17.06
C LYS A 107 -8.63 1.30 -16.50
N GLY A 108 -9.43 0.90 -15.50
CA GLY A 108 -9.32 -0.38 -14.82
C GLY A 108 -8.34 -0.37 -13.63
N ARG A 109 -8.87 -0.37 -12.41
CA ARG A 109 -8.06 -0.66 -11.23
C ARG A 109 -7.52 -2.09 -11.33
N PRO A 110 -6.20 -2.31 -11.06
CA PRO A 110 -5.67 -3.66 -11.03
C PRO A 110 -6.47 -4.51 -10.03
N PHE A 111 -6.62 -5.79 -10.34
CA PHE A 111 -7.25 -6.72 -9.42
C PHE A 111 -6.44 -6.79 -8.11
N ARG A 112 -7.14 -6.88 -6.98
CA ARG A 112 -6.53 -7.15 -5.67
C ARG A 112 -7.48 -8.01 -4.87
N PHE A 113 -6.97 -9.13 -4.38
CA PHE A 113 -7.69 -9.99 -3.47
C PHE A 113 -7.87 -9.30 -2.11
N GLU A 114 -9.09 -9.27 -1.62
CA GLU A 114 -9.43 -8.67 -0.33
C GLU A 114 -9.56 -9.75 0.73
N ALA A 115 -8.83 -9.62 1.85
CA ALA A 115 -8.81 -10.64 2.92
C ALA A 115 -10.19 -10.88 3.55
N MET A 116 -11.09 -9.88 3.50
CA MET A 116 -12.46 -10.01 4.00
C MET A 116 -13.25 -11.11 3.25
N TRP A 117 -12.90 -11.40 1.99
CA TRP A 117 -13.58 -12.44 1.19
C TRP A 117 -13.42 -13.84 1.77
N LEU A 118 -12.37 -14.10 2.55
CA LEU A 118 -12.15 -15.37 3.23
C LEU A 118 -13.22 -15.70 4.27
N LYS A 119 -14.04 -14.74 4.65
CA LYS A 119 -15.13 -14.94 5.62
C LYS A 119 -16.43 -15.41 4.98
N ASP A 120 -16.49 -15.38 3.65
CA ASP A 120 -17.65 -15.85 2.89
C ASP A 120 -17.35 -17.22 2.27
N SER A 121 -18.17 -18.21 2.61
CA SER A 121 -17.97 -19.59 2.13
C SER A 121 -18.10 -19.72 0.61
N THR A 122 -18.88 -18.86 -0.03
CA THR A 122 -19.08 -18.87 -1.49
C THR A 122 -17.85 -18.37 -2.26
N CYS A 123 -16.91 -17.70 -1.57
CA CYS A 123 -15.62 -17.31 -2.18
C CYS A 123 -14.81 -18.54 -2.58
N GLU A 124 -14.75 -19.56 -1.73
CA GLU A 124 -14.03 -20.79 -2.02
C GLU A 124 -14.65 -21.54 -3.21
N GLU A 125 -15.97 -21.56 -3.30
CA GLU A 125 -16.70 -22.17 -4.44
C GLU A 125 -16.37 -21.45 -5.76
N ALA A 126 -16.35 -20.11 -5.74
CA ALA A 126 -15.99 -19.30 -6.91
C ALA A 126 -14.55 -19.58 -7.39
N ILE A 127 -13.63 -19.83 -6.45
CA ILE A 127 -12.24 -20.18 -6.75
C ILE A 127 -12.15 -21.59 -7.30
N LYS A 128 -12.79 -22.58 -6.66
CA LYS A 128 -12.80 -23.99 -7.12
C LYS A 128 -13.35 -24.11 -8.54
N HIS A 129 -14.47 -23.44 -8.81
CA HIS A 129 -15.06 -23.44 -10.14
C HIS A 129 -14.10 -22.90 -11.23
N SER A 130 -13.30 -21.89 -10.89
CA SER A 130 -12.29 -21.34 -11.78
C SER A 130 -11.13 -22.29 -12.05
N TRP A 131 -10.80 -23.15 -11.08
CA TRP A 131 -9.70 -24.10 -11.16
C TRP A 131 -10.06 -25.37 -11.92
N GLU A 132 -11.32 -25.82 -11.83
CA GLU A 132 -11.83 -27.08 -12.42
C GLU A 132 -12.15 -26.95 -13.90
N GLY A 133 -12.37 -25.74 -14.41
CA GLY A 133 -12.92 -25.49 -15.76
C GLY A 133 -11.98 -25.74 -16.95
N GLU A 134 -10.68 -25.97 -16.77
CA GLU A 134 -9.74 -26.19 -17.88
C GLU A 134 -8.68 -27.26 -17.57
N THR A 135 -8.94 -28.52 -17.99
CA THR A 135 -8.07 -29.67 -17.71
C THR A 135 -7.03 -29.98 -18.81
N ASN A 136 -7.02 -29.32 -19.95
CA ASN A 136 -6.30 -29.79 -21.16
C ASN A 136 -5.24 -28.83 -21.75
N LEU A 137 -4.47 -28.10 -20.96
CA LEU A 137 -3.42 -27.22 -21.51
C LEU A 137 -2.05 -27.43 -20.85
N ASN A 138 -0.98 -27.33 -21.64
CA ASN A 138 0.43 -27.42 -21.22
C ASN A 138 0.69 -26.59 -19.96
N MET A 139 1.41 -27.19 -19.00
CA MET A 139 1.50 -26.78 -17.59
C MET A 139 1.85 -25.30 -17.34
N GLU A 140 2.76 -24.70 -18.07
CA GLU A 140 3.20 -23.30 -17.84
C GLU A 140 2.14 -22.25 -18.21
N TRP A 141 1.50 -22.39 -19.37
CA TRP A 141 0.45 -21.47 -19.82
C TRP A 141 -0.88 -21.70 -19.10
N GLY A 142 -1.12 -22.93 -18.65
CA GLY A 142 -2.32 -23.33 -17.92
C GLY A 142 -2.47 -22.61 -16.57
N PHE A 143 -1.38 -22.44 -15.81
CA PHE A 143 -1.41 -21.81 -14.49
C PHE A 143 -1.80 -20.33 -14.56
N ASN A 144 -1.16 -19.55 -15.42
CA ASN A 144 -1.45 -18.12 -15.58
C ASN A 144 -2.88 -17.88 -16.11
N ARG A 145 -3.39 -18.75 -16.98
CA ARG A 145 -4.78 -18.69 -17.45
C ARG A 145 -5.77 -18.98 -16.32
N LYS A 146 -5.50 -19.99 -15.51
CA LYS A 146 -6.32 -20.30 -14.31
C LYS A 146 -6.33 -19.14 -13.30
N LEU A 147 -5.19 -18.48 -13.07
CA LEU A 147 -5.12 -17.29 -12.25
C LEU A 147 -5.97 -16.15 -12.85
N THR A 148 -5.89 -15.92 -14.14
CA THR A 148 -6.68 -14.89 -14.83
C THR A 148 -8.18 -15.19 -14.76
N ALA A 149 -8.57 -16.44 -14.99
CA ALA A 149 -9.96 -16.88 -14.85
C ALA A 149 -10.47 -16.70 -13.41
N CYS A 150 -9.65 -17.07 -12.42
CA CYS A 150 -9.95 -16.85 -11.01
C CYS A 150 -10.14 -15.37 -10.67
N GLN A 151 -9.30 -14.48 -11.19
CA GLN A 151 -9.45 -13.02 -11.02
C GLN A 151 -10.77 -12.51 -11.60
N LEU A 152 -11.13 -12.95 -12.81
CA LEU A 152 -12.37 -12.53 -13.47
C LEU A 152 -13.59 -13.02 -12.71
N ASN A 153 -13.59 -14.27 -12.28
CA ASN A 153 -14.68 -14.86 -11.50
C ASN A 153 -14.82 -14.19 -10.13
N LEU A 154 -13.71 -13.95 -9.43
CA LEU A 154 -13.73 -13.23 -8.16
C LEU A 154 -14.21 -11.77 -8.30
N ARG A 155 -13.88 -11.09 -9.41
CA ARG A 155 -14.44 -9.75 -9.69
C ARG A 155 -15.95 -9.79 -9.87
N ALA A 156 -16.46 -10.74 -10.63
CA ALA A 156 -17.90 -10.92 -10.85
C ALA A 156 -18.61 -11.31 -9.56
N TRP A 157 -18.06 -12.27 -8.84
CA TRP A 157 -18.56 -12.71 -7.54
C TRP A 157 -18.59 -11.57 -6.52
N ASN A 158 -17.51 -10.81 -6.38
CA ASN A 158 -17.45 -9.67 -5.46
C ASN A 158 -18.52 -8.61 -5.77
N LYS A 159 -18.76 -8.34 -7.05
CA LYS A 159 -19.81 -7.39 -7.47
C LYS A 159 -21.19 -7.84 -7.00
N ASN A 160 -21.46 -9.14 -7.00
CA ASN A 160 -22.75 -9.71 -6.65
C ASN A 160 -22.93 -9.90 -5.13
N CYS A 161 -21.87 -10.34 -4.42
CA CYS A 161 -21.93 -10.70 -2.99
C CYS A 161 -21.66 -9.51 -2.06
N PHE A 162 -20.63 -8.73 -2.34
CA PHE A 162 -20.25 -7.60 -1.47
C PHE A 162 -20.64 -6.25 -2.07
N GLY A 163 -20.58 -6.10 -3.39
CA GLY A 163 -20.87 -4.83 -4.06
C GLY A 163 -19.97 -3.71 -3.53
N HIS A 164 -20.58 -2.59 -3.19
CA HIS A 164 -19.89 -1.46 -2.56
C HIS A 164 -20.20 -1.43 -1.06
N VAL A 165 -19.40 -2.10 -0.24
CA VAL A 165 -19.57 -2.22 1.22
C VAL A 165 -19.91 -0.88 1.87
N HIS A 166 -19.18 0.20 1.55
CA HIS A 166 -19.42 1.54 2.09
C HIS A 166 -20.82 2.08 1.77
N ASN A 167 -21.25 1.97 0.50
CA ASN A 167 -22.58 2.45 0.09
C ASN A 167 -23.70 1.61 0.73
N THR A 168 -23.50 0.30 0.82
CA THR A 168 -24.43 -0.62 1.47
C THR A 168 -24.56 -0.31 2.96
N LEU A 169 -23.42 -0.06 3.64
CA LEU A 169 -23.40 0.33 5.04
C LEU A 169 -24.15 1.64 5.28
N ALA A 170 -23.88 2.67 4.47
CA ALA A 170 -24.56 3.96 4.56
C ALA A 170 -26.09 3.80 4.41
N LYS A 171 -26.54 3.00 3.43
CA LYS A 171 -27.95 2.70 3.22
C LYS A 171 -28.56 1.99 4.43
N LYS A 172 -27.92 0.96 4.96
CA LYS A 172 -28.43 0.21 6.12
C LYS A 172 -28.46 1.05 7.40
N LEU A 173 -27.55 2.00 7.57
CA LEU A 173 -27.61 2.97 8.68
C LEU A 173 -28.80 3.91 8.55
N MET A 174 -29.12 4.35 7.32
CA MET A 174 -30.34 5.14 7.08
C MET A 174 -31.61 4.32 7.33
N ASP A 175 -31.65 3.06 6.86
CA ASP A 175 -32.76 2.16 7.10
C ASP A 175 -32.99 1.91 8.60
N LEU A 176 -31.93 1.76 9.37
CA LEU A 176 -32.01 1.61 10.83
C LEU A 176 -32.54 2.86 11.49
N LYS A 177 -32.00 4.04 11.14
CA LYS A 177 -32.47 5.32 11.67
C LYS A 177 -33.96 5.50 11.40
N TRP A 178 -34.41 5.22 10.20
CA TRP A 178 -35.83 5.34 9.82
C TRP A 178 -36.71 4.36 10.59
N ALA A 179 -36.24 3.09 10.75
CA ALA A 179 -36.96 2.10 11.56
C ALA A 179 -37.05 2.47 13.05
N GLU A 180 -36.06 3.16 13.60
CA GLU A 180 -36.06 3.66 14.98
C GLU A 180 -36.99 4.88 15.15
N GLU A 181 -37.01 5.79 14.17
CA GLU A 181 -37.87 6.99 14.18
C GLU A 181 -39.37 6.65 14.00
N GLU A 182 -39.71 5.65 13.19
CA GLU A 182 -41.11 5.22 12.98
C GLU A 182 -41.70 4.37 14.12
N GLY A 183 -40.97 4.19 15.21
CA GLY A 183 -41.43 3.39 16.35
C GLY A 183 -41.52 1.90 16.06
N CYS A 184 -40.86 1.41 15.02
CA CYS A 184 -40.78 -0.02 14.66
C CYS A 184 -40.28 -0.94 15.78
N TYR A 185 -39.71 -0.36 16.84
CA TYR A 185 -39.35 -1.12 18.04
C TYR A 185 -40.54 -1.81 18.69
N VAL A 186 -41.70 -1.16 18.63
CA VAL A 186 -42.96 -1.69 19.17
C VAL A 186 -43.62 -2.65 18.18
N SER A 187 -43.54 -2.37 16.88
CA SER A 187 -44.23 -3.10 15.83
C SER A 187 -43.42 -4.27 15.24
N ASN A 188 -42.09 -4.15 15.16
CA ASN A 188 -41.23 -5.20 14.60
C ASN A 188 -39.80 -5.16 15.15
N PRO A 189 -39.57 -5.57 16.39
CA PRO A 189 -38.25 -5.59 16.99
C PRO A 189 -37.27 -6.50 16.23
N GLY A 190 -37.76 -7.56 15.59
CA GLY A 190 -36.90 -8.49 14.81
C GLY A 190 -36.19 -7.81 13.64
N LYS A 191 -36.87 -6.86 12.96
CA LYS A 191 -36.26 -6.11 11.84
C LYS A 191 -35.08 -5.23 12.31
N ILE A 192 -35.22 -4.60 13.47
CA ILE A 192 -34.15 -3.75 14.04
C ILE A 192 -32.96 -4.60 14.43
N TYR A 193 -33.16 -5.75 15.06
CA TYR A 193 -32.07 -6.68 15.39
C TYR A 193 -31.34 -7.17 14.13
N GLN A 194 -32.08 -7.53 13.08
CA GLN A 194 -31.48 -7.93 11.79
C GLN A 194 -30.65 -6.80 11.17
N LEU A 195 -31.18 -5.58 11.12
CA LEU A 195 -30.43 -4.43 10.59
C LEU A 195 -29.15 -4.15 11.38
N ARG A 196 -29.19 -4.27 12.70
CA ARG A 196 -28.00 -4.10 13.56
C ARG A 196 -26.94 -5.17 13.30
N ASP A 197 -27.35 -6.43 13.14
CA ASP A 197 -26.42 -7.52 12.82
C ASP A 197 -25.77 -7.33 11.43
N GLU A 198 -26.58 -6.95 10.42
CA GLU A 198 -26.08 -6.65 9.08
C GLU A 198 -25.12 -5.44 9.09
N ILE A 199 -25.43 -4.38 9.84
CA ILE A 199 -24.56 -3.21 10.00
C ILE A 199 -23.25 -3.61 10.67
N GLN A 200 -23.29 -4.47 11.69
CA GLN A 200 -22.09 -4.92 12.39
C GLN A 200 -21.18 -5.74 11.45
N LYS A 201 -21.75 -6.62 10.62
CA LYS A 201 -21.01 -7.36 9.58
C LYS A 201 -20.38 -6.43 8.55
N LEU A 202 -21.14 -5.45 8.06
CA LEU A 202 -20.64 -4.48 7.09
C LEU A 202 -19.52 -3.59 7.65
N LYS A 203 -19.64 -3.16 8.91
CA LYS A 203 -18.57 -2.42 9.61
C LYS A 203 -17.30 -3.25 9.73
N TYR A 204 -17.42 -4.52 10.09
CA TYR A 204 -16.28 -5.43 10.16
C TYR A 204 -15.60 -5.60 8.79
N TRP A 205 -16.36 -5.73 7.69
CA TRP A 205 -15.82 -5.83 6.35
C TRP A 205 -15.13 -4.53 5.91
N GLU A 206 -15.74 -3.39 6.19
CA GLU A 206 -15.15 -2.08 5.91
C GLU A 206 -13.83 -1.90 6.65
N GLU A 207 -13.78 -2.22 7.94
CA GLU A 207 -12.56 -2.17 8.75
C GLU A 207 -11.47 -3.10 8.19
N SER A 208 -11.81 -4.35 7.90
CA SER A 208 -10.88 -5.32 7.33
C SER A 208 -10.27 -4.84 6.01
N MET A 209 -11.09 -4.27 5.14
CA MET A 209 -10.65 -3.67 3.88
C MET A 209 -9.67 -2.51 4.10
N TRP A 210 -9.97 -1.60 5.02
CA TRP A 210 -9.11 -0.46 5.30
C TRP A 210 -7.84 -0.85 6.04
N LYS A 211 -7.90 -1.81 6.95
CA LYS A 211 -6.72 -2.40 7.61
C LYS A 211 -5.75 -2.98 6.57
N GLN A 212 -6.26 -3.76 5.63
CA GLN A 212 -5.44 -4.29 4.53
C GLN A 212 -4.81 -3.18 3.68
N ARG A 213 -5.56 -2.13 3.32
CA ARG A 213 -5.06 -0.99 2.52
C ARG A 213 -4.05 -0.14 3.25
N SER A 214 -4.19 0.00 4.56
CA SER A 214 -3.25 0.75 5.40
C SER A 214 -1.91 0.03 5.55
N ARG A 215 -1.88 -1.29 5.38
CA ARG A 215 -0.73 -2.19 5.62
C ARG A 215 -0.16 -2.07 7.03
N ASN A 216 -0.98 -1.76 7.99
CA ASN A 216 -0.58 -1.63 9.40
C ASN A 216 -0.77 -2.98 10.09
N ALA A 217 0.33 -3.70 10.35
CA ALA A 217 0.29 -5.05 10.90
C ALA A 217 0.33 -5.09 12.44
N TRP A 218 0.68 -3.97 13.11
CA TRP A 218 0.97 -3.98 14.54
C TRP A 218 -0.23 -3.67 15.44
N LEU A 219 -1.32 -3.13 14.91
CA LEU A 219 -2.56 -2.99 15.68
C LEU A 219 -3.18 -4.36 15.87
N LYS A 220 -3.10 -4.88 17.12
CA LYS A 220 -3.78 -6.09 17.53
C LYS A 220 -5.30 -5.92 17.39
N GLU A 221 -5.99 -7.03 17.11
CA GLU A 221 -7.45 -7.09 17.02
C GLU A 221 -8.08 -6.55 18.30
N GLY A 222 -9.01 -5.61 18.19
CA GLY A 222 -9.78 -5.08 19.31
C GLY A 222 -10.12 -3.60 19.24
N ASP A 223 -9.38 -2.80 18.51
CA ASP A 223 -9.64 -1.38 18.36
C ASP A 223 -10.20 -1.10 16.98
N SER A 224 -11.53 -0.96 16.86
CA SER A 224 -12.23 -0.67 15.60
C SER A 224 -11.96 0.76 15.14
N ASN A 225 -10.72 1.04 14.72
CA ASN A 225 -10.32 2.39 14.33
C ASN A 225 -10.31 2.54 12.79
N THR A 226 -11.47 2.38 12.17
CA THR A 226 -11.64 2.54 10.73
C THR A 226 -11.13 3.90 10.23
N ARG A 227 -11.33 4.98 10.99
CA ARG A 227 -10.82 6.33 10.66
C ARG A 227 -9.30 6.37 10.58
N TYR A 228 -8.61 5.73 11.50
CA TYR A 228 -7.15 5.63 11.49
C TYR A 228 -6.65 4.92 10.22
N PHE A 229 -7.24 3.78 9.88
CA PHE A 229 -6.86 3.03 8.69
C PHE A 229 -7.14 3.80 7.39
N HIS A 230 -8.25 4.53 7.32
CA HIS A 230 -8.54 5.44 6.21
C HIS A 230 -7.46 6.52 6.05
N CYS A 231 -7.12 7.19 7.14
CA CYS A 231 -6.09 8.24 7.14
C CYS A 231 -4.74 7.68 6.64
N ARG A 232 -4.31 6.53 7.17
CA ARG A 232 -3.06 5.88 6.76
C ARG A 232 -3.08 5.42 5.31
N ALA A 233 -4.18 4.88 4.84
CA ALA A 233 -4.32 4.48 3.44
C ALA A 233 -4.24 5.70 2.50
N ASN A 234 -4.88 6.82 2.86
CA ASN A 234 -4.82 8.06 2.11
C ASN A 234 -3.41 8.67 2.10
N GLN A 235 -2.76 8.79 3.27
CA GLN A 235 -1.37 9.26 3.37
C GLN A 235 -0.42 8.43 2.51
N ARG A 236 -0.59 7.10 2.54
CA ARG A 236 0.22 6.21 1.71
C ARG A 236 -0.04 6.42 0.22
N ASN A 237 -1.30 6.58 -0.17
CA ASN A 237 -1.65 6.86 -1.56
C ASN A 237 -1.02 8.17 -2.05
N GLN A 238 -1.00 9.19 -1.20
CA GLN A 238 -0.35 10.47 -1.49
C GLN A 238 1.18 10.33 -1.62
N ARG A 239 1.85 9.63 -0.68
CA ARG A 239 3.30 9.40 -0.73
C ARG A 239 3.73 8.59 -1.95
N ASN A 240 2.91 7.64 -2.37
CA ASN A 240 3.21 6.78 -3.51
C ASN A 240 2.77 7.39 -4.86
N PHE A 241 2.19 8.56 -4.85
CA PHE A 241 1.79 9.25 -6.07
C PHE A 241 3.01 9.86 -6.73
N ILE A 242 3.23 9.53 -7.99
CA ILE A 242 4.27 10.09 -8.83
C ILE A 242 3.60 11.13 -9.72
N SER A 243 3.90 12.41 -9.48
CA SER A 243 3.35 13.53 -10.24
C SER A 243 3.99 13.67 -11.60
N GLY A 244 5.25 13.30 -11.73
CA GLY A 244 6.03 13.37 -12.95
C GLY A 244 7.44 12.84 -12.73
N LEU A 245 8.20 12.71 -13.80
CA LEU A 245 9.62 12.33 -13.81
C LEU A 245 10.39 13.17 -14.82
N GLU A 246 11.66 13.36 -14.57
CA GLU A 246 12.58 13.88 -15.59
C GLU A 246 12.92 12.75 -16.57
N ASP A 247 12.81 13.02 -17.86
CA ASP A 247 13.28 12.11 -18.90
C ASP A 247 14.81 12.15 -19.04
N GLY A 248 15.35 11.33 -19.93
CA GLY A 248 16.81 11.27 -20.18
C GLY A 248 17.43 12.59 -20.68
N ALA A 249 16.64 13.57 -21.09
CA ALA A 249 17.05 14.90 -21.48
C ALA A 249 16.88 15.95 -20.35
N GLY A 250 16.43 15.54 -19.16
CA GLY A 250 16.16 16.44 -18.03
C GLY A 250 14.85 17.21 -18.16
N VAL A 251 13.94 16.80 -19.06
CA VAL A 251 12.63 17.44 -19.23
C VAL A 251 11.61 16.79 -18.31
N TRP A 252 10.91 17.62 -17.53
CA TRP A 252 9.85 17.16 -16.64
C TRP A 252 8.63 16.68 -17.44
N VAL A 253 8.21 15.42 -17.22
CA VAL A 253 7.12 14.76 -17.90
C VAL A 253 6.06 14.35 -16.89
N GLU A 254 4.81 14.78 -17.10
CA GLU A 254 3.65 14.45 -16.26
C GLU A 254 2.67 13.49 -16.95
N ASP A 255 2.83 13.29 -18.25
CA ASP A 255 1.93 12.41 -19.01
C ASP A 255 2.11 10.94 -18.62
N GLU A 256 1.06 10.35 -18.06
CA GLU A 256 1.06 8.95 -17.59
C GLU A 256 1.47 7.96 -18.69
N SER A 257 1.12 8.22 -19.94
CA SER A 257 1.48 7.35 -21.06
C SER A 257 2.98 7.31 -21.31
N ARG A 258 3.67 8.41 -21.07
CA ARG A 258 5.12 8.56 -21.22
C ARG A 258 5.89 8.10 -19.98
N LEU A 259 5.34 8.30 -18.77
CA LEU A 259 5.97 7.89 -17.52
C LEU A 259 6.32 6.40 -17.52
N GLY A 260 5.43 5.54 -18.04
CA GLY A 260 5.68 4.11 -18.14
C GLY A 260 6.93 3.78 -18.96
N GLY A 261 7.13 4.45 -20.09
CA GLY A 261 8.32 4.31 -20.94
C GLY A 261 9.61 4.76 -20.25
N ILE A 262 9.56 5.90 -19.55
CA ILE A 262 10.73 6.42 -18.79
C ILE A 262 11.17 5.42 -17.73
N PHE A 263 10.21 4.83 -16.97
CA PHE A 263 10.53 3.78 -16.00
C PHE A 263 11.14 2.55 -16.66
N GLU A 264 10.52 2.08 -17.75
CA GLU A 264 10.97 0.87 -18.45
C GLU A 264 12.40 1.05 -18.99
N ASP A 265 12.69 2.18 -19.61
CA ASP A 265 14.01 2.48 -20.17
C ASP A 265 15.07 2.61 -19.06
N TYR A 266 14.73 3.26 -17.95
CA TYR A 266 15.62 3.38 -16.79
C TYR A 266 15.99 2.01 -16.21
N PHE A 267 15.00 1.17 -15.93
CA PHE A 267 15.26 -0.15 -15.36
C PHE A 267 15.88 -1.10 -16.38
N ARG A 268 15.53 -1.01 -17.66
CA ARG A 268 16.19 -1.76 -18.72
C ARG A 268 17.69 -1.45 -18.76
N THR A 269 18.06 -0.18 -18.64
CA THR A 269 19.48 0.25 -18.61
C THR A 269 20.20 -0.31 -17.40
N ILE A 270 19.61 -0.20 -16.19
CA ILE A 270 20.22 -0.69 -14.94
C ILE A 270 20.37 -2.23 -14.93
N PHE A 271 19.36 -2.93 -15.41
CA PHE A 271 19.35 -4.40 -15.37
C PHE A 271 19.94 -5.06 -16.62
N SER A 272 20.41 -4.26 -17.58
CA SER A 272 21.15 -4.79 -18.73
C SER A 272 22.63 -4.94 -18.37
N SER A 273 23.18 -6.13 -18.60
CA SER A 273 24.61 -6.38 -18.42
C SER A 273 25.40 -5.69 -19.53
N SER A 274 26.46 -5.00 -19.16
CA SER A 274 27.50 -4.51 -20.11
C SER A 274 28.38 -5.64 -20.64
N ASN A 275 28.12 -6.90 -20.24
CA ASN A 275 28.94 -8.09 -20.52
C ASN A 275 30.45 -7.83 -20.24
N PRO A 276 30.80 -7.43 -19.00
CA PRO A 276 32.21 -7.19 -18.64
C PRO A 276 33.02 -8.48 -18.80
N SER A 277 34.21 -8.38 -19.35
CA SER A 277 35.06 -9.51 -19.66
C SER A 277 36.16 -9.79 -18.63
N ASP A 278 36.42 -8.87 -17.73
CA ASP A 278 37.54 -8.97 -16.77
C ASP A 278 37.02 -9.07 -15.32
N PHE A 279 36.37 -10.20 -15.02
CA PHE A 279 35.90 -10.49 -13.66
C PHE A 279 37.03 -10.89 -12.72
N ASP A 280 38.07 -11.51 -13.23
CA ASP A 280 39.10 -12.15 -12.40
C ASP A 280 39.87 -11.13 -11.56
N SER A 281 40.15 -9.93 -12.10
CA SER A 281 40.82 -8.87 -11.37
C SER A 281 39.98 -8.34 -10.18
N ILE A 282 38.66 -8.29 -10.33
CA ILE A 282 37.73 -7.84 -9.29
C ILE A 282 37.50 -8.95 -8.26
N LEU A 283 37.37 -10.20 -8.72
CA LEU A 283 37.09 -11.34 -7.86
C LEU A 283 38.25 -11.73 -6.97
N GLN A 284 39.49 -11.41 -7.35
CA GLN A 284 40.70 -11.66 -6.51
C GLN A 284 40.61 -10.97 -5.14
N GLY A 285 39.89 -9.84 -5.03
CA GLY A 285 39.70 -9.12 -3.76
C GLY A 285 38.49 -9.60 -2.94
N ILE A 286 37.66 -10.52 -3.46
CA ILE A 286 36.44 -10.97 -2.83
C ILE A 286 36.61 -12.41 -2.32
N HIS A 287 36.59 -12.58 -1.00
CA HIS A 287 36.57 -13.92 -0.43
C HIS A 287 35.22 -14.59 -0.65
N PRO A 288 35.20 -15.86 -1.14
CA PRO A 288 33.95 -16.61 -1.25
C PRO A 288 33.24 -16.71 0.10
N THR A 289 32.05 -16.11 0.21
CA THR A 289 31.21 -16.15 1.43
C THR A 289 30.21 -17.29 1.38
N ILE A 290 29.92 -17.83 0.18
CA ILE A 290 28.99 -18.94 -0.01
C ILE A 290 29.80 -20.23 0.01
N THR A 291 29.54 -21.10 1.00
CA THR A 291 30.18 -22.43 1.06
C THR A 291 29.66 -23.32 -0.08
N LYS A 292 30.42 -24.38 -0.41
CA LYS A 292 29.99 -25.34 -1.45
C LYS A 292 28.66 -25.99 -1.11
N GLU A 293 28.43 -26.31 0.17
CA GLU A 293 27.18 -26.89 0.66
C GLU A 293 26.00 -25.92 0.50
N ALA A 294 26.22 -24.62 0.78
CA ALA A 294 25.22 -23.60 0.56
C ALA A 294 24.89 -23.41 -0.93
N ALA A 295 25.91 -23.44 -1.79
CA ALA A 295 25.73 -23.37 -3.24
C ALA A 295 24.96 -24.57 -3.79
N GLU A 296 25.23 -25.78 -3.31
CA GLU A 296 24.48 -26.99 -3.66
C GLU A 296 23.01 -26.90 -3.22
N VAL A 297 22.73 -26.37 -2.02
CA VAL A 297 21.36 -26.18 -1.53
C VAL A 297 20.63 -25.15 -2.37
N LEU A 298 21.28 -24.06 -2.75
CA LEU A 298 20.72 -23.02 -3.61
C LEU A 298 20.48 -23.48 -5.05
N GLY A 299 21.36 -24.37 -5.56
CA GLY A 299 21.26 -24.94 -6.91
C GLY A 299 20.25 -26.10 -7.06
N ARG A 300 19.64 -26.57 -5.98
CA ARG A 300 18.65 -27.65 -6.04
C ARG A 300 17.34 -27.16 -6.64
N ASP A 301 16.68 -28.01 -7.41
CA ASP A 301 15.37 -27.77 -7.96
C ASP A 301 14.34 -27.37 -6.89
N PHE A 302 13.37 -26.57 -7.30
CA PHE A 302 12.27 -26.18 -6.41
C PHE A 302 11.27 -27.31 -6.29
N HIS A 303 11.10 -27.84 -5.07
CA HIS A 303 10.08 -28.82 -4.74
C HIS A 303 8.88 -28.15 -4.06
N ALA A 304 7.70 -28.77 -4.18
CA ALA A 304 6.44 -28.29 -3.61
C ALA A 304 6.55 -27.95 -2.11
N ASP A 305 7.35 -28.73 -1.35
CA ASP A 305 7.57 -28.53 0.08
C ASP A 305 8.32 -27.21 0.36
N LYS A 306 9.34 -26.88 -0.45
CA LYS A 306 10.07 -25.60 -0.33
C LYS A 306 9.14 -24.42 -0.61
N VAL A 307 8.32 -24.52 -1.66
CA VAL A 307 7.34 -23.48 -2.00
C VAL A 307 6.31 -23.33 -0.87
N GLY A 308 5.83 -24.44 -0.33
CA GLY A 308 4.90 -24.45 0.81
C GLY A 308 5.50 -23.82 2.08
N LEU A 309 6.79 -24.10 2.36
CA LEU A 309 7.52 -23.51 3.48
C LEU A 309 7.71 -22.00 3.30
N ALA A 310 8.16 -21.57 2.13
CA ALA A 310 8.31 -20.16 1.80
C ALA A 310 6.98 -19.41 1.95
N LEU A 311 5.90 -19.99 1.44
CA LEU A 311 4.57 -19.42 1.57
C LEU A 311 4.14 -19.27 3.04
N LYS A 312 4.41 -20.28 3.89
CA LYS A 312 4.11 -20.20 5.33
C LYS A 312 4.86 -19.06 6.02
N GLN A 313 6.11 -18.79 5.61
CA GLN A 313 6.94 -17.73 6.18
C GLN A 313 6.53 -16.32 5.73
N MET A 314 5.90 -16.17 4.57
CA MET A 314 5.45 -14.86 4.09
C MET A 314 4.37 -14.26 5.00
N ALA A 315 4.44 -12.95 5.26
CA ALA A 315 3.35 -12.26 5.95
C ALA A 315 2.07 -12.26 5.08
N PRO A 316 0.89 -12.57 5.64
CA PRO A 316 -0.33 -12.81 4.86
C PRO A 316 -0.77 -11.63 3.98
N LEU A 317 -0.60 -10.40 4.47
CA LEU A 317 -1.07 -9.18 3.82
C LEU A 317 0.05 -8.36 3.15
N THR A 318 1.15 -9.00 2.76
CA THR A 318 2.17 -8.36 1.91
C THR A 318 1.59 -7.94 0.56
N ALA A 319 2.31 -7.03 -0.11
CA ALA A 319 1.90 -6.56 -1.43
C ALA A 319 1.73 -7.73 -2.39
N PRO A 320 0.62 -7.80 -3.11
CA PRO A 320 0.45 -8.79 -4.16
C PRO A 320 1.41 -8.54 -5.31
N GLY A 321 1.72 -9.58 -6.06
CA GLY A 321 2.37 -9.48 -7.35
C GLY A 321 1.48 -8.87 -8.44
N PRO A 322 1.90 -8.94 -9.72
CA PRO A 322 1.10 -8.46 -10.86
C PRO A 322 -0.26 -9.13 -10.96
N ASP A 323 -0.38 -10.35 -10.45
CA ASP A 323 -1.61 -11.13 -10.34
C ASP A 323 -2.64 -10.55 -9.37
N GLY A 324 -2.25 -9.60 -8.51
CA GLY A 324 -3.13 -9.01 -7.50
C GLY A 324 -3.54 -9.97 -6.38
N LEU A 325 -2.95 -11.16 -6.29
CA LEU A 325 -3.21 -12.17 -5.26
C LEU A 325 -2.15 -12.07 -4.16
N SER A 326 -2.57 -11.71 -2.96
CA SER A 326 -1.68 -11.62 -1.80
C SER A 326 -1.37 -13.01 -1.21
N PRO A 327 -0.30 -13.17 -0.40
CA PRO A 327 0.03 -14.45 0.20
C PRO A 327 -1.11 -15.10 0.98
N VAL A 328 -2.02 -14.32 1.54
CA VAL A 328 -3.19 -14.85 2.25
C VAL A 328 -4.09 -15.69 1.34
N PHE A 329 -4.24 -15.30 0.06
CA PHE A 329 -4.97 -16.10 -0.93
C PHE A 329 -4.32 -17.47 -1.10
N TYR A 330 -3.02 -17.49 -1.36
CA TYR A 330 -2.29 -18.74 -1.56
C TYR A 330 -2.26 -19.61 -0.31
N LYS A 331 -2.15 -19.02 0.89
CA LYS A 331 -2.20 -19.75 2.15
C LYS A 331 -3.56 -20.42 2.38
N SER A 332 -4.64 -19.72 2.09
CA SER A 332 -6.01 -20.19 2.34
C SER A 332 -6.46 -21.25 1.31
N PHE A 333 -6.02 -21.10 0.06
CA PHE A 333 -6.49 -21.93 -1.05
C PHE A 333 -5.42 -22.85 -1.65
N TRP A 334 -4.32 -23.11 -0.91
CA TRP A 334 -3.26 -24.00 -1.36
C TRP A 334 -3.78 -25.40 -1.70
N HIS A 335 -4.73 -25.89 -0.94
CA HIS A 335 -5.35 -27.19 -1.11
C HIS A 335 -6.20 -27.32 -2.38
N CYS A 336 -6.75 -26.23 -2.89
CA CYS A 336 -7.54 -26.22 -4.12
C CYS A 336 -6.69 -26.46 -5.37
N ARG A 337 -5.36 -26.45 -5.26
CA ARG A 337 -4.42 -26.64 -6.38
C ARG A 337 -4.33 -28.09 -6.89
N GLY A 338 -5.13 -29.02 -6.35
CA GLY A 338 -5.21 -30.41 -6.75
C GLY A 338 -4.14 -30.85 -7.75
N GLY A 339 -2.98 -31.36 -7.26
CA GLY A 339 -2.06 -32.14 -8.10
C GLY A 339 -1.14 -31.39 -9.06
N CYS A 340 -0.84 -30.10 -8.92
CA CYS A 340 0.31 -29.54 -9.61
C CYS A 340 1.61 -30.15 -9.04
N HIS A 341 2.00 -31.29 -9.55
CA HIS A 341 3.38 -31.73 -9.50
C HIS A 341 4.23 -30.65 -10.19
N CYS A 342 5.04 -29.94 -9.41
CA CYS A 342 6.17 -29.19 -9.93
C CYS A 342 7.22 -30.22 -10.38
N SER A 343 7.01 -30.81 -11.54
CA SER A 343 8.05 -31.54 -12.23
C SER A 343 8.62 -30.60 -13.29
N GLY A 344 9.78 -30.06 -12.99
CA GLY A 344 10.83 -29.62 -13.87
C GLY A 344 10.52 -28.48 -14.83
N ALA A 345 11.10 -27.34 -14.59
CA ALA A 345 11.77 -26.54 -15.61
C ALA A 345 12.98 -25.87 -14.97
#